data_3f10bbf7abe164278c86ddf946aedf87
#
_entry.id   3f10bbf7abe164278c86ddf946aedf87
#
_cell.length_a   1.000
_cell.length_b   1.000
_cell.length_c   1.000
_cell.angle_alpha   90.00
_cell.angle_beta   90.00
_cell.angle_gamma   90.00
#
_symmetry.space_group_name_H-M   'P 1'
#
loop_
_entity.id
_entity.type
_entity.pdbx_description
1 polymer ?
#
loop_
_entity_poly.entity_id
_entity_poly.type
_entity_poly.pdbx_seq_one_letter_code
_entity_poly.pdbx_strand_id
1 'polypeptide(L)'
;MRLALFQPDIPQNTGTLMRLGACLDVALDIIEPCGFIFNEKAMKRAGMDYLNMVEYRRHASWQDFLEYRKEHPDEYGRIVLLTTHASEPYTNFNFKPNDIILMGRESAGVPESVHKIVDSRLIIPMNEKARSINVAISAVMVLGEALKQTNLFPCIKKWHFFRKKLNFFKFRARFVVKNVI
;
A
#
# COMPACT_ATOMS: atom_id res chain seq x y z
N MET A 1 9.06 0.10 -6.63
CA MET A 1 7.97 1.02 -6.21
C MET A 1 7.81 0.95 -4.70
N ARG A 2 7.51 2.05 -4.04
CA ARG A 2 7.38 2.13 -2.59
C ARG A 2 6.10 2.89 -2.21
N LEU A 3 5.60 2.65 -1.02
CA LEU A 3 4.47 3.37 -0.43
C LEU A 3 4.95 4.09 0.83
N ALA A 4 4.89 5.42 0.85
CA ALA A 4 5.30 6.22 2.00
C ALA A 4 4.08 6.79 2.75
N LEU A 5 4.09 6.67 4.07
CA LEU A 5 3.04 7.17 4.96
C LEU A 5 3.59 8.35 5.75
N PHE A 6 3.12 9.54 5.45
CA PHE A 6 3.52 10.77 6.15
C PHE A 6 2.76 10.89 7.46
N GLN A 7 3.43 10.68 8.58
CA GLN A 7 2.90 10.87 9.93
C GLN A 7 1.50 10.26 10.14
N PRO A 8 1.28 8.97 9.85
CA PRO A 8 -0.06 8.37 9.88
C PRO A 8 -0.71 8.48 11.26
N ASP A 9 -2.00 8.80 11.30
CA ASP A 9 -2.75 9.02 12.54
C ASP A 9 -3.47 7.75 13.01
N ILE A 10 -3.89 6.88 12.09
CA ILE A 10 -4.78 5.76 12.36
C ILE A 10 -4.03 4.43 12.22
N PRO A 11 -3.78 3.71 13.34
CA PRO A 11 -3.01 2.46 13.31
C PRO A 11 -3.66 1.37 12.45
N GLN A 12 -4.99 1.34 12.35
CA GLN A 12 -5.73 0.38 11.51
C GLN A 12 -5.44 0.58 10.02
N ASN A 13 -5.36 1.83 9.55
CA ASN A 13 -5.01 2.15 8.17
C ASN A 13 -3.56 1.76 7.88
N THR A 14 -2.64 2.09 8.79
CA THR A 14 -1.24 1.68 8.69
C THR A 14 -1.10 0.16 8.60
N GLY A 15 -1.79 -0.58 9.46
CA GLY A 15 -1.81 -2.05 9.41
C GLY A 15 -2.38 -2.62 8.12
N THR A 16 -3.45 -2.01 7.61
CA THR A 16 -4.05 -2.38 6.31
C THR A 16 -3.05 -2.16 5.17
N LEU A 17 -2.32 -1.05 5.18
CA LEU A 17 -1.31 -0.73 4.17
C LEU A 17 -0.07 -1.63 4.27
N MET A 18 0.37 -1.97 5.48
CA MET A 18 1.44 -2.95 5.67
C MET A 18 1.04 -4.33 5.13
N ARG A 19 -0.19 -4.78 5.37
CA ARG A 19 -0.72 -6.01 4.78
C ARG A 19 -0.78 -5.93 3.25
N LEU A 20 -1.20 -4.80 2.70
CA LEU A 20 -1.21 -4.56 1.27
C LEU A 20 0.20 -4.69 0.67
N GLY A 21 1.19 -4.04 1.29
CA GLY A 21 2.59 -4.13 0.89
C GLY A 21 3.11 -5.57 0.89
N ALA A 22 2.84 -6.33 1.96
CA ALA A 22 3.19 -7.75 2.03
C ALA A 22 2.54 -8.59 0.92
N CYS A 23 1.28 -8.30 0.57
CA CYS A 23 0.55 -9.04 -0.47
C CYS A 23 0.98 -8.69 -1.90
N LEU A 24 1.45 -7.47 -2.11
CA LEU A 24 1.80 -6.95 -3.44
C LEU A 24 3.31 -6.80 -3.66
N ASP A 25 4.13 -7.23 -2.70
CA ASP A 25 5.60 -7.09 -2.73
C ASP A 25 6.04 -5.63 -2.90
N VAL A 26 5.39 -4.74 -2.14
CA VAL A 26 5.65 -3.30 -2.13
C VAL A 26 6.19 -2.89 -0.78
N ALA A 27 7.40 -2.33 -0.76
CA ALA A 27 8.02 -1.83 0.45
C ALA A 27 7.33 -0.56 0.98
N LEU A 28 7.35 -0.38 2.31
CA LEU A 28 6.74 0.77 2.97
C LEU A 28 7.79 1.64 3.67
N ASP A 29 7.55 2.96 3.63
CA ASP A 29 8.25 3.95 4.44
C ASP A 29 7.25 4.60 5.40
N ILE A 30 7.56 4.58 6.70
CA ILE A 30 6.73 5.21 7.74
C ILE A 30 7.50 6.43 8.26
N ILE A 31 6.99 7.61 7.97
CA ILE A 31 7.61 8.87 8.34
C ILE A 31 6.97 9.36 9.63
N GLU A 32 7.76 9.44 10.68
CA GLU A 32 7.31 9.84 12.01
C GLU A 32 7.29 11.37 12.20
N PRO A 33 6.60 11.87 13.26
CA PRO A 33 5.90 11.12 14.28
C PRO A 33 4.55 10.58 13.82
N CYS A 34 4.23 9.33 14.20
CA CYS A 34 2.87 8.80 14.04
C CYS A 34 1.93 9.39 15.10
N GLY A 35 0.63 9.52 14.79
CA GLY A 35 -0.42 9.87 15.76
C GLY A 35 -0.71 8.78 16.81
N PHE A 36 0.02 7.67 16.78
CA PHE A 36 -0.10 6.55 17.70
C PHE A 36 1.29 5.97 18.05
N ILE A 37 1.36 5.21 19.14
CA ILE A 37 2.59 4.50 19.50
C ILE A 37 2.79 3.30 18.54
N PHE A 38 3.80 3.39 17.69
CA PHE A 38 4.16 2.29 16.81
C PHE A 38 4.79 1.14 17.62
N ASN A 39 4.00 0.14 17.95
CA ASN A 39 4.43 -1.01 18.74
C ASN A 39 4.18 -2.31 17.97
N GLU A 40 5.25 -2.91 17.46
CA GLU A 40 5.19 -4.16 16.68
C GLU A 40 4.48 -5.30 17.43
N LYS A 41 4.69 -5.43 18.75
CA LYS A 41 4.04 -6.48 19.55
C LYS A 41 2.53 -6.26 19.63
N ALA A 42 2.08 -5.01 19.79
CA ALA A 42 0.67 -4.67 19.78
C ALA A 42 0.04 -4.90 18.39
N MET A 43 0.75 -4.53 17.33
CA MET A 43 0.33 -4.74 15.95
C MET A 43 0.22 -6.24 15.61
N LYS A 44 1.18 -7.06 16.00
CA LYS A 44 1.11 -8.53 15.86
C LYS A 44 -0.07 -9.14 16.62
N ARG A 45 -0.35 -8.69 17.85
CA ARG A 45 -1.53 -9.15 18.63
C ARG A 45 -2.86 -8.73 18.01
N ALA A 46 -2.90 -7.62 17.28
CA ALA A 46 -4.09 -7.16 16.55
C ALA A 46 -4.34 -7.93 15.24
N GLY A 47 -3.64 -9.06 15.01
CA GLY A 47 -3.83 -9.91 13.82
C GLY A 47 -3.04 -9.46 12.60
N MET A 48 -2.01 -8.64 12.80
CA MET A 48 -1.11 -8.25 11.71
C MET A 48 0.02 -9.28 11.52
N ASP A 49 -0.33 -10.50 11.16
CA ASP A 49 0.60 -11.61 10.90
C ASP A 49 1.55 -11.32 9.73
N TYR A 50 1.25 -10.28 8.94
CA TYR A 50 2.00 -9.87 7.74
C TYR A 50 3.23 -9.01 8.03
N LEU A 51 3.44 -8.54 9.27
CA LEU A 51 4.59 -7.70 9.65
C LEU A 51 5.95 -8.33 9.32
N ASN A 52 6.04 -9.66 9.39
CA ASN A 52 7.27 -10.38 9.07
C ASN A 52 7.46 -10.61 7.56
N MET A 53 6.44 -10.26 6.75
CA MET A 53 6.43 -10.50 5.30
C MET A 53 6.58 -9.20 4.50
N VAL A 54 6.37 -8.05 5.14
CA VAL A 54 6.49 -6.74 4.49
C VAL A 54 7.86 -6.15 4.79
N GLU A 55 8.53 -5.69 3.75
CA GLU A 55 9.67 -4.82 3.92
C GLU A 55 9.17 -3.43 4.31
N TYR A 56 9.60 -2.92 5.46
CA TYR A 56 9.27 -1.56 5.85
C TYR A 56 10.44 -0.88 6.57
N ARG A 57 10.50 0.44 6.41
CA ARG A 57 11.47 1.31 7.08
C ARG A 57 10.74 2.42 7.82
N ARG A 58 11.26 2.77 9.00
CA ARG A 58 10.80 3.92 9.78
C ARG A 58 11.84 5.03 9.65
N HIS A 59 11.37 6.24 9.43
CA HIS A 59 12.17 7.45 9.37
C HIS A 59 11.75 8.36 10.52
N ALA A 60 12.71 8.85 11.31
CA ALA A 60 12.45 9.68 12.49
C ALA A 60 11.77 11.01 12.14
N SER A 61 11.91 11.46 10.89
CA SER A 61 11.31 12.70 10.40
C SER A 61 11.17 12.69 8.87
N TRP A 62 10.45 13.67 8.33
CA TRP A 62 10.43 13.97 6.89
C TRP A 62 11.82 14.24 6.34
N GLN A 63 12.66 14.98 7.08
CA GLN A 63 14.02 15.29 6.67
C GLN A 63 14.89 14.04 6.58
N ASP A 64 14.81 13.16 7.56
CA ASP A 64 15.50 11.87 7.58
C ASP A 64 15.09 10.98 6.37
N PHE A 65 13.81 10.98 6.02
CA PHE A 65 13.33 10.30 4.81
C PHE A 65 13.94 10.90 3.53
N LEU A 66 14.02 12.23 3.41
CA LEU A 66 14.60 12.89 2.24
C LEU A 66 16.11 12.63 2.11
N GLU A 67 16.83 12.62 3.22
CA GLU A 67 18.26 12.29 3.25
C GLU A 67 18.49 10.84 2.83
N TYR A 68 17.69 9.91 3.40
CA TYR A 68 17.75 8.50 3.02
C TYR A 68 17.45 8.29 1.52
N ARG A 69 16.41 8.93 0.99
CA ARG A 69 16.10 8.91 -0.45
C ARG A 69 17.28 9.36 -1.31
N LYS A 70 17.96 10.43 -0.91
CA LYS A 70 19.11 10.98 -1.63
C LYS A 70 20.30 10.01 -1.66
N GLU A 71 20.50 9.24 -0.61
CA GLU A 71 21.57 8.26 -0.50
C GLU A 71 21.25 6.95 -1.26
N HIS A 72 19.98 6.69 -1.58
CA HIS A 72 19.52 5.46 -2.24
C HIS A 72 18.73 5.72 -3.53
N PRO A 73 19.33 6.40 -4.54
CA PRO A 73 18.62 6.86 -5.73
C PRO A 73 18.10 5.72 -6.63
N ASP A 74 18.71 4.54 -6.55
CA ASP A 74 18.29 3.37 -7.33
C ASP A 74 16.93 2.80 -6.84
N GLU A 75 16.66 2.90 -5.55
CA GLU A 75 15.42 2.39 -4.92
C GLU A 75 14.36 3.46 -4.75
N TYR A 76 14.77 4.72 -4.56
CA TYR A 76 13.94 5.86 -4.20
C TYR A 76 13.86 6.87 -5.35
N GLY A 77 12.84 6.74 -6.18
CA GLY A 77 12.61 7.61 -7.33
C GLY A 77 11.84 8.89 -6.97
N ARG A 78 10.87 9.26 -7.84
CA ARG A 78 10.03 10.43 -7.65
C ARG A 78 9.07 10.25 -6.48
N ILE A 79 8.84 11.32 -5.72
CA ILE A 79 7.79 11.39 -4.71
C ILE A 79 6.50 11.86 -5.36
N VAL A 80 5.51 10.99 -5.41
CA VAL A 80 4.20 11.22 -6.01
C VAL A 80 3.16 11.31 -4.90
N LEU A 81 2.78 12.53 -4.53
CA LEU A 81 1.82 12.79 -3.45
C LEU A 81 0.39 12.59 -3.93
N LEU A 82 -0.37 11.77 -3.21
CA LEU A 82 -1.81 11.70 -3.37
C LEU A 82 -2.51 12.70 -2.44
N THR A 83 -3.25 13.64 -3.03
CA THR A 83 -3.88 14.74 -2.29
C THR A 83 -5.17 15.20 -2.95
N THR A 84 -6.10 15.73 -2.17
CA THR A 84 -7.31 16.37 -2.67
C THR A 84 -7.06 17.79 -3.24
N HIS A 85 -5.85 18.32 -3.06
CA HIS A 85 -5.42 19.63 -3.55
C HIS A 85 -4.61 19.56 -4.87
N ALA A 86 -4.75 18.47 -5.63
CA ALA A 86 -4.15 18.33 -6.95
C ALA A 86 -5.20 18.50 -8.05
N SER A 87 -4.73 18.72 -9.29
CA SER A 87 -5.57 18.81 -10.48
C SER A 87 -5.37 17.65 -11.46
N GLU A 88 -4.24 16.93 -11.36
CA GLU A 88 -3.92 15.82 -12.24
C GLU A 88 -4.55 14.51 -11.72
N PRO A 89 -5.47 13.88 -12.47
CA PRO A 89 -6.00 12.58 -12.12
C PRO A 89 -4.89 11.51 -12.14
N TYR A 90 -4.87 10.65 -11.11
CA TYR A 90 -3.88 9.56 -11.04
C TYR A 90 -3.93 8.61 -12.25
N THR A 91 -5.07 8.50 -12.92
CA THR A 91 -5.27 7.69 -14.12
C THR A 91 -4.55 8.21 -15.36
N ASN A 92 -4.19 9.49 -15.37
CA ASN A 92 -3.49 10.12 -16.48
C ASN A 92 -1.97 10.18 -16.28
N PHE A 93 -1.51 9.83 -15.08
CA PHE A 93 -0.11 9.91 -14.71
C PHE A 93 0.68 8.69 -15.19
N ASN A 94 1.89 8.92 -15.71
CA ASN A 94 2.80 7.86 -16.14
C ASN A 94 3.72 7.45 -14.98
N PHE A 95 3.36 6.38 -14.27
CA PHE A 95 4.14 5.84 -13.15
C PHE A 95 5.44 5.18 -13.63
N LYS A 96 6.47 5.24 -12.77
CA LYS A 96 7.77 4.57 -12.96
C LYS A 96 8.00 3.50 -11.89
N PRO A 97 8.81 2.46 -12.18
CA PRO A 97 9.03 1.35 -11.26
C PRO A 97 9.55 1.72 -9.87
N ASN A 98 10.30 2.81 -9.75
CA ASN A 98 10.88 3.29 -8.48
C ASN A 98 10.14 4.50 -7.88
N ASP A 99 8.95 4.85 -8.38
CA ASP A 99 8.15 5.92 -7.78
C ASP A 99 7.78 5.59 -6.33
N ILE A 100 7.69 6.62 -5.50
CA ILE A 100 7.25 6.58 -4.12
C ILE A 100 5.88 7.23 -4.06
N ILE A 101 4.83 6.44 -3.80
CA ILE A 101 3.48 6.97 -3.61
C ILE A 101 3.39 7.47 -2.16
N LEU A 102 3.26 8.79 -1.97
CA LEU A 102 3.18 9.43 -0.66
C LEU A 102 1.72 9.64 -0.27
N MET A 103 1.34 9.06 0.88
CA MET A 103 0.05 9.27 1.52
C MET A 103 0.20 10.24 2.69
N GLY A 104 -0.65 11.25 2.74
CA GLY A 104 -0.70 12.19 3.85
C GLY A 104 -1.42 11.64 5.09
N ARG A 105 -1.38 12.40 6.18
CA ARG A 105 -2.15 12.14 7.41
C ARG A 105 -3.65 12.11 7.11
N GLU A 106 -4.36 11.26 7.82
CA GLU A 106 -5.81 11.16 7.69
C GLU A 106 -6.52 12.43 8.15
N SER A 107 -5.99 13.09 9.18
CA SER A 107 -6.58 14.30 9.79
C SER A 107 -6.28 15.59 9.05
N ALA A 108 -5.10 15.71 8.41
CA ALA A 108 -4.58 16.99 7.92
C ALA A 108 -3.82 16.92 6.58
N GLY A 109 -3.68 15.74 5.97
CA GLY A 109 -2.87 15.58 4.76
C GLY A 109 -1.39 15.81 5.03
N VAL A 110 -0.73 16.62 4.19
CA VAL A 110 0.67 17.02 4.37
C VAL A 110 0.77 18.55 4.44
N PRO A 111 1.78 19.10 5.15
CA PRO A 111 2.00 20.55 5.21
C PRO A 111 2.46 21.10 3.86
N GLU A 112 2.29 22.40 3.66
CA GLU A 112 2.65 23.11 2.42
C GLU A 112 4.13 22.96 2.06
N SER A 113 5.01 22.82 3.04
CA SER A 113 6.43 22.55 2.83
C SER A 113 6.68 21.21 2.11
N VAL A 114 5.86 20.20 2.37
CA VAL A 114 5.92 18.90 1.67
C VAL A 114 5.36 19.03 0.27
N HIS A 115 4.22 19.76 0.09
CA HIS A 115 3.64 20.04 -1.22
C HIS A 115 4.63 20.68 -2.21
N LYS A 116 5.56 21.51 -1.71
CA LYS A 116 6.57 22.20 -2.53
C LYS A 116 7.74 21.33 -2.96
N ILE A 117 8.00 20.25 -2.23
CA ILE A 117 9.19 19.39 -2.44
C ILE A 117 8.86 18.16 -3.29
N VAL A 118 7.62 17.67 -3.25
CA VAL A 118 7.23 16.48 -4.00
C VAL A 118 7.32 16.69 -5.52
N ASP A 119 7.69 15.63 -6.22
CA ASP A 119 7.92 15.68 -7.67
C ASP A 119 6.60 15.77 -8.46
N SER A 120 5.51 15.20 -7.93
CA SER A 120 4.18 15.24 -8.56
C SER A 120 3.07 15.17 -7.51
N ARG A 121 1.90 15.71 -7.86
CA ARG A 121 0.70 15.69 -7.02
C ARG A 121 -0.48 15.17 -7.82
N LEU A 122 -1.13 14.13 -7.33
CA LEU A 122 -2.23 13.45 -8.02
C LEU A 122 -3.50 13.48 -7.18
N ILE A 123 -4.63 13.46 -7.87
CA ILE A 123 -5.96 13.37 -7.27
C ILE A 123 -6.68 12.10 -7.73
N ILE A 124 -7.49 11.53 -6.85
CA ILE A 124 -8.55 10.59 -7.23
C ILE A 124 -9.78 11.43 -7.58
N PRO A 125 -10.28 11.41 -8.82
CA PRO A 125 -11.51 12.09 -9.16
C PRO A 125 -12.66 11.56 -8.30
N MET A 126 -13.39 12.48 -7.66
CA MET A 126 -14.49 12.16 -6.75
C MET A 126 -15.70 13.02 -7.08
N ASN A 127 -16.86 12.63 -6.54
CA ASN A 127 -18.03 13.48 -6.56
C ASN A 127 -17.77 14.77 -5.79
N GLU A 128 -18.19 15.92 -6.35
CA GLU A 128 -17.93 17.26 -5.77
C GLU A 128 -18.45 17.43 -4.32
N LYS A 129 -19.47 16.67 -3.93
CA LYS A 129 -20.03 16.68 -2.58
C LYS A 129 -19.20 15.83 -1.58
N ALA A 130 -18.29 14.99 -2.07
CA ALA A 130 -17.43 14.15 -1.24
C ALA A 130 -16.19 14.94 -0.78
N ARG A 131 -15.78 14.75 0.48
CA ARG A 131 -14.58 15.43 1.03
C ARG A 131 -13.29 14.67 0.72
N SER A 132 -13.30 13.37 0.98
CA SER A 132 -12.14 12.49 0.83
C SER A 132 -12.56 11.02 0.84
N ILE A 133 -11.68 10.16 0.34
CA ILE A 133 -11.74 8.70 0.49
C ILE A 133 -10.79 8.30 1.62
N ASN A 134 -11.08 7.19 2.31
CA ASN A 134 -10.17 6.62 3.30
C ASN A 134 -8.77 6.42 2.70
N VAL A 135 -7.72 6.76 3.45
CA VAL A 135 -6.33 6.76 2.98
C VAL A 135 -5.88 5.38 2.48
N ALA A 136 -6.27 4.30 3.16
CA ALA A 136 -5.92 2.95 2.73
C ALA A 136 -6.62 2.56 1.42
N ILE A 137 -7.89 2.95 1.25
CA ILE A 137 -8.63 2.74 -0.01
C ILE A 137 -7.98 3.54 -1.14
N SER A 138 -7.64 4.80 -0.89
CA SER A 138 -6.96 5.66 -1.86
C SER A 138 -5.63 5.07 -2.32
N ALA A 139 -4.83 4.57 -1.37
CA ALA A 139 -3.56 3.91 -1.68
C ALA A 139 -3.75 2.66 -2.54
N VAL A 140 -4.77 1.82 -2.25
CA VAL A 140 -5.08 0.63 -3.06
C VAL A 140 -5.40 1.00 -4.50
N MET A 141 -6.21 2.04 -4.73
CA MET A 141 -6.59 2.47 -6.08
C MET A 141 -5.36 2.92 -6.88
N VAL A 142 -4.56 3.81 -6.31
CA VAL A 142 -3.40 4.39 -7.01
C VAL A 142 -2.27 3.37 -7.17
N LEU A 143 -1.99 2.59 -6.14
CA LEU A 143 -0.98 1.53 -6.20
C LEU A 143 -1.36 0.45 -7.23
N GLY A 144 -2.63 0.08 -7.32
CA GLY A 144 -3.10 -0.88 -8.31
C GLY A 144 -2.85 -0.41 -9.75
N GLU A 145 -3.14 0.86 -10.06
CA GLU A 145 -2.85 1.43 -11.38
C GLU A 145 -1.33 1.52 -11.64
N ALA A 146 -0.56 1.97 -10.65
CA ALA A 146 0.88 2.09 -10.76
C ALA A 146 1.57 0.73 -11.01
N LEU A 147 1.18 -0.31 -10.27
CA LEU A 147 1.70 -1.68 -10.46
C LEU A 147 1.31 -2.26 -11.82
N LYS A 148 0.10 -1.96 -12.30
CA LYS A 148 -0.36 -2.37 -13.64
C LYS A 148 0.49 -1.72 -14.73
N GLN A 149 0.71 -0.40 -14.67
CA GLN A 149 1.51 0.33 -15.68
C GLN A 149 2.97 -0.14 -15.70
N THR A 150 3.53 -0.46 -14.55
CA THR A 150 4.94 -0.82 -14.41
C THR A 150 5.21 -2.34 -14.50
N ASN A 151 4.15 -3.15 -14.66
CA ASN A 151 4.22 -4.63 -14.66
C ASN A 151 4.86 -5.21 -13.39
N LEU A 152 4.66 -4.56 -12.23
CA LEU A 152 5.22 -4.96 -10.94
C LEU A 152 4.26 -5.77 -10.07
N PHE A 153 3.08 -6.17 -10.57
CA PHE A 153 2.26 -7.12 -9.81
C PHE A 153 3.00 -8.44 -9.60
N PRO A 154 2.93 -9.03 -8.39
CA PRO A 154 3.49 -10.34 -8.14
C PRO A 154 2.96 -11.38 -9.14
N CYS A 155 3.87 -12.22 -9.65
CA CYS A 155 3.46 -13.31 -10.54
C CYS A 155 2.48 -14.24 -9.86
N ILE A 156 1.36 -14.55 -10.50
CA ILE A 156 0.42 -15.55 -10.05
C ILE A 156 1.13 -16.91 -10.13
N LYS A 157 1.70 -17.37 -9.01
CA LYS A 157 2.19 -18.76 -8.93
C LYS A 157 1.00 -19.68 -9.19
N LYS A 158 1.03 -20.41 -10.30
CA LYS A 158 -0.04 -21.34 -10.72
C LYS A 158 -0.59 -22.09 -9.52
N TRP A 159 -1.87 -21.97 -9.29
CA TRP A 159 -2.68 -22.50 -8.22
C TRP A 159 -2.42 -23.98 -7.88
N HIS A 160 -1.48 -24.28 -7.01
CA HIS A 160 -1.37 -25.60 -6.37
C HIS A 160 -2.50 -25.84 -5.35
N PHE A 161 -3.16 -24.78 -4.90
CA PHE A 161 -4.20 -24.86 -3.87
C PHE A 161 -5.55 -25.38 -4.42
N PHE A 162 -5.89 -25.10 -5.68
CA PHE A 162 -7.14 -25.61 -6.27
C PHE A 162 -7.07 -27.09 -6.62
N ARG A 163 -5.89 -27.64 -6.95
CA ARG A 163 -5.77 -29.08 -7.21
C ARG A 163 -6.04 -29.94 -5.98
N LYS A 164 -5.65 -29.51 -4.78
CA LYS A 164 -5.96 -30.26 -3.54
C LYS A 164 -7.45 -30.18 -3.20
N LYS A 165 -8.13 -29.03 -3.39
CA LYS A 165 -9.57 -28.92 -3.14
C LYS A 165 -10.42 -29.63 -4.19
N LEU A 166 -10.05 -29.62 -5.47
CA LEU A 166 -10.77 -30.37 -6.51
C LEU A 166 -10.65 -31.89 -6.30
N ASN A 167 -9.49 -32.37 -5.85
CA ASN A 167 -9.34 -33.79 -5.51
C ASN A 167 -10.16 -34.19 -4.27
N PHE A 168 -10.35 -33.28 -3.31
CA PHE A 168 -11.20 -33.51 -2.15
C PHE A 168 -12.68 -33.55 -2.52
N PHE A 169 -13.13 -32.70 -3.44
CA PHE A 169 -14.51 -32.75 -3.97
C PHE A 169 -14.76 -33.98 -4.87
N LYS A 170 -13.80 -34.39 -5.68
CA LYS A 170 -13.91 -35.64 -6.47
C LYS A 170 -13.93 -36.87 -5.57
N PHE A 171 -13.25 -36.88 -4.44
CA PHE A 171 -13.28 -37.96 -3.46
C PHE A 171 -14.62 -38.06 -2.77
N ARG A 172 -15.25 -36.92 -2.41
CA ARG A 172 -16.59 -36.89 -1.77
C ARG A 172 -17.71 -37.27 -2.75
N ALA A 173 -17.62 -36.89 -4.00
CA ALA A 173 -18.60 -37.26 -5.01
C ALA A 173 -18.56 -38.79 -5.33
N ARG A 174 -17.41 -39.44 -5.22
CA ARG A 174 -17.30 -40.89 -5.38
C ARG A 174 -17.87 -41.71 -4.20
N PHE A 175 -17.95 -41.08 -3.02
CA PHE A 175 -18.49 -41.76 -1.82
C PHE A 175 -20.03 -41.69 -1.74
N VAL A 176 -20.64 -40.68 -2.37
CA VAL A 176 -22.11 -40.51 -2.36
C VAL A 176 -22.80 -41.36 -3.42
N VAL A 177 -22.09 -41.78 -4.49
CA VAL A 177 -22.67 -42.63 -5.56
C VAL A 177 -22.61 -44.12 -5.26
N LYS A 178 -21.91 -44.56 -4.21
CA LYS A 178 -21.79 -45.98 -3.85
C LYS A 178 -22.79 -46.48 -2.79
N ASN A 179 -23.64 -45.63 -2.27
CA ASN A 179 -24.64 -46.02 -1.23
C ASN A 179 -26.09 -45.80 -1.66
N VAL A 180 -26.37 -45.79 -2.95
CA VAL A 180 -27.75 -45.84 -3.49
C VAL A 180 -27.75 -46.91 -4.57
N ILE A 181 -27.81 -48.15 -4.19
CA ILE A 181 -28.44 -49.32 -4.83
C ILE A 181 -28.64 -50.35 -3.73
#